data_cc018b5fa880bb0795daf9a723ba8298
#
_entry.id   cc018b5fa880bb0795daf9a723ba8298
#
_cell.length_a   1.000
_cell.length_b   1.000
_cell.length_c   1.000
_cell.angle_alpha   90.00
_cell.angle_beta   90.00
_cell.angle_gamma   90.00
#
_symmetry.space_group_name_H-M   'P 1'
#
loop_
_entity.id
_entity.type
_entity.pdbx_description
1 polymer ?
#
loop_
_entity_poly.entity_id
_entity_poly.type
_entity_poly.pdbx_seq_one_letter_code
_entity_poly.pdbx_strand_id
1 'polypeptide(L)'
;MTTLAIDFGNTRVKFGLFEGGELETSCSVLAGDAQKLFAELQERVNLHKVVFCATGNSKDFVTFLKKRGLSYEVVDAGTPVPYTNLYKTPETLGLDRKVLMVTAFKEFSGVNTLVIDAGTCVTYDFKNKEDAYLGGAIAPGLQMRFKAMHHFTAKLPNLEASGDPVELIGADTYSAMQSGVINGLIAEIDGLIDRYKLEYDELKIILTGGDGLFLSDRLKNGIFADSNFLLKGLNYLVEFKRT
;
A
#
# COMPACT_ATOMS: atom_id res chain seq x y z
N MET A 1 24.10 -5.61 5.72
CA MET A 1 23.90 -5.54 4.27
C MET A 1 22.78 -4.54 4.00
N THR A 2 23.08 -3.56 3.16
CA THR A 2 22.16 -2.45 2.90
C THR A 2 21.30 -2.72 1.69
N THR A 3 19.98 -2.77 1.88
CA THR A 3 18.97 -3.00 0.83
C THR A 3 18.13 -1.74 0.66
N LEU A 4 17.92 -1.32 -0.58
CA LEU A 4 16.96 -0.28 -0.92
C LEU A 4 15.70 -0.93 -1.50
N ALA A 5 14.60 -0.84 -0.76
CA ALA A 5 13.28 -1.26 -1.22
C ALA A 5 12.54 -0.09 -1.85
N ILE A 6 11.93 -0.29 -3.01
CA ILE A 6 11.25 0.76 -3.77
C ILE A 6 9.85 0.29 -4.17
N ASP A 7 8.83 1.01 -3.73
CA ASP A 7 7.47 0.86 -4.20
C ASP A 7 7.15 1.96 -5.21
N PHE A 8 7.02 1.60 -6.48
CA PHE A 8 6.75 2.52 -7.58
C PHE A 8 5.25 2.56 -7.88
N GLY A 9 4.54 3.43 -7.16
CA GLY A 9 3.11 3.63 -7.37
C GLY A 9 2.77 4.53 -8.57
N ASN A 10 1.48 4.77 -8.79
CA ASN A 10 1.00 5.62 -9.90
C ASN A 10 1.30 7.11 -9.69
N THR A 11 1.25 7.59 -8.47
CA THR A 11 1.41 9.02 -8.13
C THR A 11 2.72 9.27 -7.39
N ARG A 12 3.07 8.40 -6.48
CA ARG A 12 4.23 8.53 -5.59
C ARG A 12 5.08 7.27 -5.64
N VAL A 13 6.36 7.47 -5.36
CA VAL A 13 7.34 6.39 -5.17
C VAL A 13 7.82 6.43 -3.73
N LYS A 14 7.73 5.30 -3.04
CA LYS A 14 8.24 5.14 -1.68
C LYS A 14 9.59 4.42 -1.71
N PHE A 15 10.50 4.90 -0.91
CA PHE A 15 11.83 4.32 -0.72
C PHE A 15 11.99 3.91 0.74
N GLY A 16 12.55 2.73 0.98
CA GLY A 16 12.93 2.26 2.31
C GLY A 16 14.35 1.74 2.29
N LEU A 17 15.18 2.30 3.14
CA LEU A 17 16.56 1.84 3.34
C LEU A 17 16.58 0.88 4.52
N PHE A 18 17.07 -0.33 4.25
CA PHE A 18 17.20 -1.39 5.26
C PHE A 18 18.66 -1.71 5.51
N GLU A 19 19.04 -1.87 6.78
CA GLU A 19 20.34 -2.36 7.18
C GLU A 19 20.19 -3.58 8.09
N GLY A 20 20.82 -4.68 7.72
CA GLY A 20 20.70 -5.93 8.47
C GLY A 20 19.28 -6.52 8.54
N GLY A 21 18.36 -6.08 7.69
CA GLY A 21 16.93 -6.47 7.71
C GLY A 21 16.01 -5.46 8.38
N GLU A 22 16.55 -4.51 9.15
CA GLU A 22 15.78 -3.47 9.85
C GLU A 22 15.64 -2.21 8.99
N LEU A 23 14.48 -1.57 9.07
CA LEU A 23 14.18 -0.31 8.36
C LEU A 23 14.84 0.88 9.08
N GLU A 24 15.88 1.45 8.46
CA GLU A 24 16.58 2.63 8.99
C GLU A 24 15.84 3.93 8.70
N THR A 25 15.36 4.07 7.47
CA THR A 25 14.64 5.28 7.05
C THR A 25 13.74 4.99 5.86
N SER A 26 12.69 5.79 5.75
CA SER A 26 11.79 5.76 4.58
C SER A 26 11.41 7.17 4.16
N CYS A 27 11.14 7.33 2.87
CA CYS A 27 10.64 8.59 2.31
C CYS A 27 9.74 8.32 1.10
N SER A 28 8.97 9.33 0.73
CA SER A 28 8.05 9.26 -0.40
C SER A 28 8.15 10.52 -1.22
N VAL A 29 8.32 10.38 -2.55
CA VAL A 29 8.40 11.48 -3.51
C VAL A 29 7.38 11.31 -4.62
N LEU A 30 7.15 12.37 -5.40
CA LEU A 30 6.40 12.25 -6.66
C LEU A 30 7.19 11.37 -7.65
N ALA A 31 6.49 10.65 -8.51
CA ALA A 31 7.12 9.74 -9.46
C ALA A 31 8.18 10.41 -10.35
N GLY A 32 7.99 11.69 -10.70
CA GLY A 32 8.95 12.48 -11.47
C GLY A 32 10.27 12.74 -10.75
N ASP A 33 10.29 12.75 -9.42
CA ASP A 33 11.47 13.03 -8.59
C ASP A 33 12.23 11.75 -8.18
N ALA A 34 11.72 10.58 -8.51
CA ALA A 34 12.26 9.30 -8.06
C ALA A 34 13.73 9.07 -8.48
N GLN A 35 14.09 9.45 -9.71
CA GLN A 35 15.46 9.31 -10.21
C GLN A 35 16.46 10.21 -9.47
N LYS A 36 16.03 11.44 -9.15
CA LYS A 36 16.85 12.40 -8.40
C LYS A 36 17.11 11.88 -6.98
N LEU A 37 16.06 11.50 -6.27
CA LEU A 37 16.20 10.96 -4.92
C LEU A 37 17.06 9.68 -4.89
N PHE A 38 16.86 8.78 -5.84
CA PHE A 38 17.69 7.57 -5.96
C PHE A 38 19.18 7.92 -6.11
N ALA A 39 19.51 8.90 -6.97
CA ALA A 39 20.89 9.35 -7.17
C ALA A 39 21.50 9.90 -5.88
N GLU A 40 20.77 10.74 -5.16
CA GLU A 40 21.19 11.29 -3.87
C GLU A 40 21.43 10.22 -2.80
N LEU A 41 20.56 9.20 -2.74
CA LEU A 41 20.73 8.07 -1.82
C LEU A 41 21.97 7.22 -2.18
N GLN A 42 22.20 6.99 -3.46
CA GLN A 42 23.37 6.22 -3.93
C GLN A 42 24.70 6.91 -3.61
N GLU A 43 24.74 8.24 -3.60
CA GLU A 43 25.93 9.00 -3.23
C GLU A 43 26.25 8.92 -1.73
N ARG A 44 25.22 8.75 -0.89
CA ARG A 44 25.34 8.77 0.57
C ARG A 44 25.49 7.38 1.18
N VAL A 45 25.01 6.35 0.51
CA VAL A 45 24.93 4.99 1.05
C VAL A 45 25.48 3.99 0.05
N ASN A 46 26.35 3.10 0.52
CA ASN A 46 26.82 1.96 -0.27
C ASN A 46 25.71 0.91 -0.38
N LEU A 47 24.92 1.00 -1.44
CA LEU A 47 23.81 0.07 -1.70
C LEU A 47 24.34 -1.29 -2.18
N HIS A 48 24.00 -2.35 -1.46
CA HIS A 48 24.35 -3.73 -1.83
C HIS A 48 23.28 -4.36 -2.71
N LYS A 49 22.01 -3.96 -2.53
CA LYS A 49 20.87 -4.49 -3.27
C LYS A 49 19.78 -3.47 -3.44
N VAL A 50 19.12 -3.53 -4.58
CA VAL A 50 17.90 -2.78 -4.87
C VAL A 50 16.79 -3.77 -5.20
N VAL A 51 15.65 -3.64 -4.55
CA VAL A 51 14.44 -4.42 -4.86
C VAL A 51 13.30 -3.46 -5.13
N PHE A 52 12.55 -3.67 -6.18
CA PHE A 52 11.39 -2.83 -6.41
C PHE A 52 10.19 -3.58 -6.97
N CYS A 53 9.02 -3.08 -6.62
CA CYS A 53 7.79 -3.44 -7.28
C CYS A 53 7.19 -2.20 -7.94
N ALA A 54 6.46 -2.38 -9.03
CA ALA A 54 5.84 -1.29 -9.76
C ALA A 54 4.39 -1.62 -10.09
N THR A 55 3.48 -0.79 -9.60
CA THR A 55 2.08 -0.76 -10.01
C THR A 55 1.80 0.40 -10.97
N GLY A 56 2.70 1.38 -11.03
CA GLY A 56 2.70 2.50 -11.96
C GLY A 56 3.64 2.31 -13.16
N ASN A 57 3.71 3.33 -14.03
CA ASN A 57 4.61 3.32 -15.19
C ASN A 57 6.06 3.59 -14.76
N SER A 58 6.83 2.53 -14.60
CA SER A 58 8.23 2.57 -14.14
C SER A 58 9.28 2.43 -15.25
N LYS A 59 8.89 2.48 -16.54
CA LYS A 59 9.82 2.21 -17.68
C LYS A 59 11.06 3.10 -17.67
N ASP A 60 10.89 4.39 -17.43
CA ASP A 60 11.99 5.34 -17.42
C ASP A 60 12.91 5.13 -16.21
N PHE A 61 12.33 4.77 -15.07
CA PHE A 61 13.08 4.44 -13.86
C PHE A 61 13.89 3.15 -14.03
N VAL A 62 13.32 2.12 -14.62
CA VAL A 62 14.02 0.87 -14.96
C VAL A 62 15.19 1.14 -15.91
N THR A 63 14.96 1.96 -16.95
CA THR A 63 16.00 2.36 -17.89
C THR A 63 17.13 3.11 -17.19
N PHE A 64 16.80 3.99 -16.27
CA PHE A 64 17.74 4.72 -15.44
C PHE A 64 18.58 3.77 -14.55
N LEU A 65 17.98 2.79 -13.87
CA LEU A 65 18.69 1.81 -13.04
C LEU A 65 19.68 0.99 -13.89
N LYS A 66 19.26 0.52 -15.09
CA LYS A 66 20.11 -0.22 -16.02
C LYS A 66 21.37 0.57 -16.43
N LYS A 67 21.21 1.85 -16.74
CA LYS A 67 22.34 2.73 -17.13
C LYS A 67 23.38 2.91 -16.03
N ARG A 68 22.99 2.73 -14.75
CA ARG A 68 23.91 2.86 -13.61
C ARG A 68 24.65 1.56 -13.27
N GLY A 69 24.40 0.48 -13.98
CA GLY A 69 25.10 -0.81 -13.77
C GLY A 69 24.78 -1.46 -12.43
N LEU A 70 23.68 -1.05 -11.77
CA LEU A 70 23.30 -1.61 -10.48
C LEU A 70 22.57 -2.93 -10.65
N SER A 71 22.87 -3.88 -9.77
CA SER A 71 22.05 -5.08 -9.61
C SER A 71 20.74 -4.70 -8.93
N TYR A 72 19.62 -5.00 -9.55
CA TYR A 72 18.29 -4.80 -8.96
C TYR A 72 17.40 -6.01 -9.21
N GLU A 73 16.50 -6.25 -8.29
CA GLU A 73 15.46 -7.26 -8.44
C GLU A 73 14.11 -6.57 -8.66
N VAL A 74 13.37 -7.07 -9.64
CA VAL A 74 11.98 -6.66 -9.88
C VAL A 74 11.07 -7.72 -9.31
N VAL A 75 10.11 -7.32 -8.49
CA VAL A 75 9.01 -8.20 -8.10
C VAL A 75 8.00 -8.24 -9.26
N ASP A 76 7.66 -9.44 -9.69
CA ASP A 76 6.72 -9.72 -10.76
C ASP A 76 5.71 -10.82 -10.35
N ALA A 77 4.82 -11.18 -11.27
CA ALA A 77 3.82 -12.22 -11.02
C ALA A 77 4.46 -13.57 -10.70
N GLY A 78 5.60 -13.91 -11.32
CA GLY A 78 6.34 -15.16 -11.12
C GLY A 78 7.22 -15.17 -9.86
N THR A 79 7.41 -14.05 -9.18
CA THR A 79 8.23 -13.99 -7.97
C THR A 79 7.69 -14.92 -6.89
N PRO A 80 8.50 -15.87 -6.36
CA PRO A 80 8.09 -16.78 -5.30
C PRO A 80 7.71 -16.01 -4.02
N VAL A 81 6.71 -16.52 -3.30
CA VAL A 81 6.25 -15.97 -2.03
C VAL A 81 6.25 -17.03 -0.93
N PRO A 82 6.42 -16.67 0.35
CA PRO A 82 6.53 -17.63 1.44
C PRO A 82 5.18 -18.16 1.95
N TYR A 83 4.06 -17.67 1.43
CA TYR A 83 2.70 -18.05 1.84
C TYR A 83 1.97 -18.87 0.77
N THR A 84 0.92 -19.60 1.15
CA THR A 84 0.04 -20.31 0.21
C THR A 84 -0.87 -19.29 -0.49
N ASN A 85 -0.76 -19.19 -1.81
CA ASN A 85 -1.62 -18.30 -2.59
C ASN A 85 -2.82 -19.06 -3.17
N LEU A 86 -4.02 -18.78 -2.64
CA LEU A 86 -5.29 -19.35 -3.11
C LEU A 86 -6.10 -18.39 -3.99
N TYR A 87 -5.50 -17.28 -4.42
CA TYR A 87 -6.14 -16.36 -5.36
C TYR A 87 -6.33 -17.05 -6.71
N LYS A 88 -7.56 -17.05 -7.24
CA LYS A 88 -7.94 -17.85 -8.42
C LYS A 88 -7.18 -17.51 -9.70
N THR A 89 -6.71 -16.26 -9.83
CA THR A 89 -5.98 -15.76 -11.00
C THR A 89 -4.67 -15.10 -10.54
N PRO A 90 -3.70 -15.88 -10.04
CA PRO A 90 -2.46 -15.35 -9.44
C PRO A 90 -1.64 -14.50 -10.40
N GLU A 91 -1.76 -14.72 -11.71
CA GLU A 91 -1.09 -13.95 -12.77
C GLU A 91 -1.63 -12.50 -12.91
N THR A 92 -2.86 -12.24 -12.45
CA THR A 92 -3.48 -10.90 -12.48
C THR A 92 -3.50 -10.22 -11.12
N LEU A 93 -2.96 -10.88 -10.08
CA LEU A 93 -2.86 -10.30 -8.74
C LEU A 93 -1.94 -9.07 -8.77
N GLY A 94 -2.42 -7.95 -8.24
CA GLY A 94 -1.62 -6.73 -8.08
C GLY A 94 -0.33 -7.02 -7.29
N LEU A 95 0.79 -6.50 -7.76
CA LEU A 95 2.10 -6.77 -7.15
C LEU A 95 2.20 -6.17 -5.75
N ASP A 96 1.58 -5.02 -5.52
CA ASP A 96 1.41 -4.39 -4.21
C ASP A 96 0.71 -5.34 -3.23
N ARG A 97 -0.44 -5.87 -3.61
CA ARG A 97 -1.22 -6.83 -2.81
C ARG A 97 -0.42 -8.09 -2.49
N LYS A 98 0.30 -8.60 -3.50
CA LYS A 98 1.20 -9.75 -3.34
C LYS A 98 2.28 -9.49 -2.28
N VAL A 99 2.92 -8.33 -2.33
CA VAL A 99 3.99 -7.93 -1.40
C VAL A 99 3.46 -7.66 0.00
N LEU A 100 2.29 -7.02 0.14
CA LEU A 100 1.63 -6.81 1.43
C LEU A 100 1.39 -8.12 2.17
N MET A 101 1.00 -9.18 1.46
CA MET A 101 0.80 -10.50 2.04
C MET A 101 2.11 -11.17 2.49
N VAL A 102 3.25 -10.84 1.88
CA VAL A 102 4.58 -11.29 2.37
C VAL A 102 4.85 -10.73 3.77
N THR A 103 4.57 -9.43 3.99
CA THR A 103 4.72 -8.82 5.32
C THR A 103 3.74 -9.43 6.31
N ALA A 104 2.48 -9.59 5.91
CA ALA A 104 1.46 -10.19 6.75
C ALA A 104 1.82 -11.62 7.18
N PHE A 105 2.38 -12.42 6.26
CA PHE A 105 2.91 -13.73 6.57
C PHE A 105 4.08 -13.66 7.56
N LYS A 106 5.06 -12.79 7.29
CA LYS A 106 6.29 -12.72 8.10
C LYS A 106 6.03 -12.24 9.53
N GLU A 107 5.17 -11.22 9.70
CA GLU A 107 4.93 -10.59 11.00
C GLU A 107 3.81 -11.24 11.80
N PHE A 108 2.84 -11.87 11.11
CA PHE A 108 1.60 -12.39 11.72
C PHE A 108 1.30 -13.83 11.28
N SER A 109 2.33 -14.70 11.16
CA SER A 109 2.12 -16.12 10.87
C SER A 109 1.23 -16.76 11.92
N GLY A 110 0.31 -17.62 11.49
CA GLY A 110 -0.64 -18.30 12.38
C GLY A 110 -1.81 -17.43 12.83
N VAL A 111 -1.97 -16.19 12.33
CA VAL A 111 -3.03 -15.26 12.76
C VAL A 111 -3.87 -14.82 11.56
N ASN A 112 -5.20 -14.81 11.69
CA ASN A 112 -6.09 -14.19 10.69
C ASN A 112 -5.73 -12.72 10.54
N THR A 113 -5.37 -12.29 9.32
CA THR A 113 -4.87 -10.93 9.11
C THR A 113 -5.56 -10.28 7.91
N LEU A 114 -6.18 -9.13 8.15
CA LEU A 114 -6.74 -8.25 7.14
C LEU A 114 -5.79 -7.06 6.95
N VAL A 115 -5.25 -6.91 5.75
CA VAL A 115 -4.44 -5.75 5.37
C VAL A 115 -5.29 -4.82 4.51
N ILE A 116 -5.39 -3.58 4.93
CA ILE A 116 -6.11 -2.51 4.23
C ILE A 116 -5.07 -1.52 3.73
N ASP A 117 -4.91 -1.44 2.42
CA ASP A 117 -4.04 -0.43 1.79
C ASP A 117 -4.90 0.70 1.23
N ALA A 118 -4.83 1.85 1.90
CA ALA A 118 -5.56 3.06 1.54
C ALA A 118 -4.67 3.99 0.70
N GLY A 119 -4.74 3.82 -0.60
CA GLY A 119 -3.99 4.60 -1.58
C GLY A 119 -4.88 5.12 -2.73
N THR A 120 -4.39 5.03 -3.96
CA THR A 120 -5.19 5.38 -5.16
C THR A 120 -6.50 4.58 -5.21
N CYS A 121 -6.43 3.30 -4.88
CA CYS A 121 -7.56 2.46 -4.50
C CYS A 121 -7.45 2.12 -3.01
N VAL A 122 -8.53 1.65 -2.41
CA VAL A 122 -8.48 0.94 -1.14
C VAL A 122 -8.56 -0.54 -1.44
N THR A 123 -7.56 -1.31 -1.04
CA THR A 123 -7.61 -2.76 -1.13
C THR A 123 -7.78 -3.37 0.25
N TYR A 124 -8.46 -4.51 0.28
CA TYR A 124 -8.70 -5.30 1.47
C TYR A 124 -8.16 -6.69 1.17
N ASP A 125 -7.06 -7.09 1.79
CA ASP A 125 -6.37 -8.33 1.51
C ASP A 125 -6.35 -9.21 2.76
N PHE A 126 -6.83 -10.44 2.64
CA PHE A 126 -7.01 -11.32 3.78
C PHE A 126 -6.22 -12.61 3.64
N LYS A 127 -5.42 -12.93 4.67
CA LYS A 127 -4.87 -14.27 4.90
C LYS A 127 -5.48 -14.88 6.17
N ASN A 128 -5.71 -16.17 6.13
CA ASN A 128 -6.18 -16.91 7.28
C ASN A 128 -5.02 -17.35 8.20
N LYS A 129 -5.36 -17.95 9.33
CA LYS A 129 -4.38 -18.46 10.32
C LYS A 129 -3.54 -19.63 9.80
N GLU A 130 -3.93 -20.29 8.73
CA GLU A 130 -3.15 -21.32 8.04
C GLU A 130 -2.14 -20.70 7.04
N ASP A 131 -1.93 -19.39 7.10
CA ASP A 131 -1.06 -18.61 6.20
C ASP A 131 -1.41 -18.76 4.71
N ALA A 132 -2.70 -18.93 4.42
CA ALA A 132 -3.21 -18.93 3.07
C ALA A 132 -3.82 -17.57 2.72
N TYR A 133 -3.36 -16.94 1.64
CA TYR A 133 -3.96 -15.74 1.06
C TYR A 133 -5.23 -16.12 0.30
N LEU A 134 -6.37 -15.66 0.75
CA LEU A 134 -7.67 -15.99 0.18
C LEU A 134 -8.16 -14.99 -0.87
N GLY A 135 -7.54 -13.82 -0.94
CA GLY A 135 -7.98 -12.71 -1.77
C GLY A 135 -8.51 -11.55 -0.95
N GLY A 136 -9.48 -10.83 -1.51
CA GLY A 136 -10.04 -9.66 -0.84
C GLY A 136 -10.88 -8.78 -1.76
N ALA A 137 -10.92 -7.47 -1.51
CA ALA A 137 -11.71 -6.51 -2.27
C ALA A 137 -10.85 -5.32 -2.76
N ILE A 138 -11.35 -4.61 -3.77
CA ILE A 138 -10.78 -3.38 -4.28
C ILE A 138 -11.91 -2.36 -4.37
N ALA A 139 -11.70 -1.18 -3.78
CA ALA A 139 -12.64 -0.07 -3.80
C ALA A 139 -11.94 1.23 -4.26
N PRO A 140 -12.68 2.25 -4.69
CA PRO A 140 -12.10 3.55 -5.01
C PRO A 140 -11.48 4.19 -3.77
N GLY A 141 -10.25 4.69 -3.89
CA GLY A 141 -9.59 5.46 -2.84
C GLY A 141 -10.20 6.85 -2.64
N LEU A 142 -9.76 7.53 -1.60
CA LEU A 142 -10.31 8.81 -1.15
C LEU A 142 -10.35 9.85 -2.27
N GLN A 143 -9.23 10.11 -2.90
CA GLN A 143 -9.14 11.11 -3.97
C GLN A 143 -9.83 10.64 -5.26
N MET A 144 -9.88 9.34 -5.51
CA MET A 144 -10.60 8.78 -6.67
C MET A 144 -12.10 9.06 -6.58
N ARG A 145 -12.70 9.02 -5.38
CA ARG A 145 -14.12 9.32 -5.15
C ARG A 145 -14.43 10.77 -5.50
N PHE A 146 -13.61 11.74 -5.06
CA PHE A 146 -13.77 13.15 -5.44
C PHE A 146 -13.64 13.37 -6.94
N LYS A 147 -12.60 12.80 -7.56
CA LYS A 147 -12.37 12.89 -9.01
C LYS A 147 -13.51 12.28 -9.81
N ALA A 148 -14.06 11.13 -9.37
CA ALA A 148 -15.20 10.50 -10.03
C ALA A 148 -16.44 11.39 -9.99
N MET A 149 -16.76 11.98 -8.84
CA MET A 149 -17.89 12.90 -8.72
C MET A 149 -17.73 14.12 -9.63
N HIS A 150 -16.55 14.71 -9.70
CA HIS A 150 -16.25 15.81 -10.62
C HIS A 150 -16.37 15.38 -12.09
N HIS A 151 -15.77 14.23 -12.45
CA HIS A 151 -15.70 13.77 -13.83
C HIS A 151 -17.07 13.37 -14.40
N PHE A 152 -17.90 12.71 -13.60
CA PHE A 152 -19.20 12.18 -14.04
C PHE A 152 -20.38 13.12 -13.81
N THR A 153 -20.16 14.36 -13.32
CA THR A 153 -21.23 15.35 -13.13
C THR A 153 -20.85 16.70 -13.74
N ALA A 154 -21.85 17.44 -14.17
CA ALA A 154 -21.62 18.74 -14.84
C ALA A 154 -21.23 19.89 -13.91
N LYS A 155 -21.52 19.78 -12.60
CA LYS A 155 -21.45 20.93 -11.67
C LYS A 155 -20.62 20.69 -10.41
N LEU A 156 -20.29 19.45 -10.07
CA LEU A 156 -19.52 19.18 -8.85
C LEU A 156 -18.03 19.55 -9.05
N PRO A 157 -17.46 20.35 -8.14
CA PRO A 157 -16.06 20.77 -8.25
C PRO A 157 -15.10 19.60 -8.03
N ASN A 158 -13.87 19.74 -8.54
CA ASN A 158 -12.79 18.82 -8.19
C ASN A 158 -12.23 19.22 -6.82
N LEU A 159 -12.43 18.38 -5.82
CA LEU A 159 -12.03 18.63 -4.44
C LEU A 159 -10.95 17.67 -3.99
N GLU A 160 -10.24 18.09 -2.94
CA GLU A 160 -9.37 17.23 -2.14
C GLU A 160 -9.99 17.03 -0.74
N ALA A 161 -9.58 15.95 -0.07
CA ALA A 161 -10.04 15.68 1.28
C ALA A 161 -9.61 16.79 2.24
N SER A 162 -10.52 17.30 3.03
CA SER A 162 -10.19 18.21 4.13
C SER A 162 -9.45 17.48 5.25
N GLY A 163 -8.41 18.10 5.78
CA GLY A 163 -7.76 17.65 7.02
C GLY A 163 -8.58 17.86 8.28
N ASP A 164 -9.59 18.76 8.21
CA ASP A 164 -10.44 19.12 9.32
C ASP A 164 -11.49 18.03 9.63
N PRO A 165 -12.08 18.04 10.83
CA PRO A 165 -13.25 17.23 11.13
C PRO A 165 -14.40 17.51 10.15
N VAL A 166 -15.04 16.44 9.68
CA VAL A 166 -16.12 16.53 8.69
C VAL A 166 -17.46 16.23 9.35
N GLU A 167 -18.35 17.19 9.30
CA GLU A 167 -19.70 17.04 9.81
C GLU A 167 -20.48 15.98 9.01
N LEU A 168 -21.41 15.31 9.70
CA LEU A 168 -22.25 14.29 9.06
C LEU A 168 -23.18 14.91 8.01
N ILE A 169 -23.70 16.11 8.30
CA ILE A 169 -24.62 16.83 7.42
C ILE A 169 -23.89 18.02 6.81
N GLY A 170 -23.60 17.99 5.52
CA GLY A 170 -23.08 19.13 4.77
C GLY A 170 -24.19 20.14 4.44
N ALA A 171 -23.92 21.41 4.67
CA ALA A 171 -24.87 22.50 4.45
C ALA A 171 -24.72 23.21 3.09
N ASP A 172 -23.69 22.88 2.34
CA ASP A 172 -23.39 23.36 0.99
C ASP A 172 -22.76 22.24 0.14
N THR A 173 -22.55 22.50 -1.15
CA THR A 173 -21.99 21.48 -2.05
C THR A 173 -20.62 20.97 -1.60
N TYR A 174 -19.74 21.86 -1.11
CA TYR A 174 -18.40 21.48 -0.65
C TYR A 174 -18.49 20.55 0.57
N SER A 175 -19.17 20.97 1.62
CA SER A 175 -19.31 20.20 2.86
C SER A 175 -20.11 18.90 2.65
N ALA A 176 -21.12 18.91 1.78
CA ALA A 176 -21.86 17.70 1.41
C ALA A 176 -20.98 16.67 0.68
N MET A 177 -20.10 17.11 -0.24
CA MET A 177 -19.15 16.23 -0.92
C MET A 177 -18.09 15.69 0.05
N GLN A 178 -17.55 16.53 0.94
CA GLN A 178 -16.62 16.10 1.99
C GLN A 178 -17.27 15.05 2.89
N SER A 179 -18.49 15.29 3.37
CA SER A 179 -19.22 14.34 4.20
C SER A 179 -19.46 13.00 3.49
N GLY A 180 -20.00 13.04 2.28
CA GLY A 180 -20.32 11.82 1.53
C GLY A 180 -19.09 10.98 1.22
N VAL A 181 -17.97 11.60 0.87
CA VAL A 181 -16.73 10.88 0.53
C VAL A 181 -16.01 10.38 1.78
N ILE A 182 -15.76 11.25 2.76
CA ILE A 182 -14.92 10.91 3.92
C ILE A 182 -15.70 10.01 4.88
N ASN A 183 -16.90 10.43 5.33
CA ASN A 183 -17.71 9.62 6.24
C ASN A 183 -18.17 8.31 5.57
N GLY A 184 -18.44 8.35 4.25
CA GLY A 184 -18.80 7.17 3.48
C GLY A 184 -17.64 6.15 3.43
N LEU A 185 -16.41 6.59 3.19
CA LEU A 185 -15.23 5.72 3.19
C LEU A 185 -14.94 5.13 4.57
N ILE A 186 -15.03 5.95 5.62
CA ILE A 186 -14.86 5.48 7.01
C ILE A 186 -15.90 4.40 7.34
N ALA A 187 -17.16 4.63 7.02
CA ALA A 187 -18.23 3.67 7.25
C ALA A 187 -18.06 2.38 6.46
N GLU A 188 -17.56 2.46 5.22
CA GLU A 188 -17.23 1.30 4.38
C GLU A 188 -16.12 0.45 5.03
N ILE A 189 -15.02 1.08 5.44
CA ILE A 189 -13.87 0.38 6.05
C ILE A 189 -14.31 -0.28 7.36
N ASP A 190 -14.93 0.47 8.26
CA ASP A 190 -15.41 -0.06 9.54
C ASP A 190 -16.44 -1.18 9.34
N GLY A 191 -17.37 -1.01 8.41
CA GLY A 191 -18.38 -2.02 8.11
C GLY A 191 -17.79 -3.32 7.54
N LEU A 192 -16.74 -3.24 6.71
CA LEU A 192 -16.03 -4.41 6.23
C LEU A 192 -15.24 -5.08 7.35
N ILE A 193 -14.53 -4.33 8.18
CA ILE A 193 -13.82 -4.86 9.34
C ILE A 193 -14.79 -5.63 10.25
N ASP A 194 -15.95 -5.04 10.56
CA ASP A 194 -16.97 -5.70 11.40
C ASP A 194 -17.44 -7.03 10.79
N ARG A 195 -17.62 -7.09 9.48
CA ARG A 195 -17.99 -8.34 8.79
C ARG A 195 -16.89 -9.39 8.87
N TYR A 196 -15.62 -9.02 8.67
CA TYR A 196 -14.51 -9.95 8.87
C TYR A 196 -14.43 -10.46 10.29
N LYS A 197 -14.66 -9.62 11.32
CA LYS A 197 -14.69 -10.02 12.74
C LYS A 197 -15.82 -11.00 13.07
N LEU A 198 -16.92 -10.98 12.33
CA LEU A 198 -18.01 -11.96 12.51
C LEU A 198 -17.67 -13.35 11.93
N GLU A 199 -16.80 -13.40 10.93
CA GLU A 199 -16.44 -14.65 10.24
C GLU A 199 -15.13 -15.26 10.76
N TYR A 200 -14.22 -14.41 11.30
CA TYR A 200 -12.86 -14.82 11.67
C TYR A 200 -12.51 -14.33 13.08
N ASP A 201 -12.27 -15.27 13.98
CA ASP A 201 -11.79 -14.98 15.32
C ASP A 201 -10.35 -14.46 15.30
N GLU A 202 -9.97 -13.71 16.33
CA GLU A 202 -8.59 -13.21 16.54
C GLU A 202 -8.04 -12.46 15.30
N LEU A 203 -8.86 -11.62 14.68
CA LEU A 203 -8.49 -10.88 13.48
C LEU A 203 -7.52 -9.75 13.78
N LYS A 204 -6.31 -9.81 13.22
CA LYS A 204 -5.37 -8.69 13.16
C LYS A 204 -5.72 -7.79 11.99
N ILE A 205 -5.79 -6.48 12.22
CA ILE A 205 -6.12 -5.49 11.20
C ILE A 205 -4.93 -4.55 11.04
N ILE A 206 -4.43 -4.48 9.80
CA ILE A 206 -3.32 -3.61 9.41
C ILE A 206 -3.86 -2.56 8.45
N LEU A 207 -3.54 -1.29 8.69
CA LEU A 207 -3.82 -0.19 7.80
C LEU A 207 -2.52 0.41 7.27
N THR A 208 -2.39 0.48 5.97
CA THR A 208 -1.25 1.07 5.27
C THR A 208 -1.72 2.00 4.15
N GLY A 209 -0.80 2.48 3.33
CA GLY A 209 -1.12 3.38 2.23
C GLY A 209 -0.92 4.85 2.56
N GLY A 210 -1.09 5.69 1.53
CA GLY A 210 -0.88 7.13 1.65
C GLY A 210 -1.91 7.83 2.53
N ASP A 211 -3.15 7.33 2.51
CA ASP A 211 -4.27 7.86 3.28
C ASP A 211 -4.42 7.13 4.64
N GLY A 212 -3.55 6.15 4.93
CA GLY A 212 -3.64 5.33 6.13
C GLY A 212 -3.64 6.12 7.44
N LEU A 213 -2.72 7.09 7.60
CA LEU A 213 -2.68 7.94 8.79
C LEU A 213 -3.91 8.85 8.92
N PHE A 214 -4.39 9.39 7.79
CA PHE A 214 -5.61 10.20 7.79
C PHE A 214 -6.83 9.40 8.25
N LEU A 215 -6.93 8.14 7.86
CA LEU A 215 -8.04 7.26 8.20
C LEU A 215 -7.90 6.65 9.60
N SER A 216 -6.68 6.37 10.07
CA SER A 216 -6.46 5.69 11.36
C SER A 216 -7.11 6.38 12.53
N ASP A 217 -7.07 7.71 12.57
CA ASP A 217 -7.63 8.52 13.65
C ASP A 217 -9.17 8.66 13.57
N ARG A 218 -9.78 8.17 12.50
CA ARG A 218 -11.22 8.33 12.20
C ARG A 218 -11.99 7.02 12.25
N LEU A 219 -11.30 5.89 12.18
CA LEU A 219 -11.91 4.57 12.27
C LEU A 219 -12.23 4.22 13.72
N LYS A 220 -13.41 3.61 13.94
CA LYS A 220 -13.82 3.13 15.28
C LYS A 220 -13.14 1.82 15.68
N ASN A 221 -12.76 1.02 14.68
CA ASN A 221 -12.11 -0.26 14.92
C ASN A 221 -10.65 -0.07 15.33
N GLY A 222 -10.18 -0.87 16.30
CA GLY A 222 -8.77 -0.92 16.64
C GLY A 222 -7.96 -1.50 15.48
N ILE A 223 -7.03 -0.72 14.98
CA ILE A 223 -6.16 -1.05 13.85
C ILE A 223 -4.70 -0.83 14.20
N PHE A 224 -3.80 -1.50 13.49
CA PHE A 224 -2.36 -1.22 13.54
C PHE A 224 -1.97 -0.51 12.24
N ALA A 225 -1.60 0.77 12.35
CA ALA A 225 -1.18 1.55 11.19
C ALA A 225 0.33 1.42 10.95
N ASP A 226 0.72 1.01 9.74
CA ASP A 226 2.11 0.92 9.32
C ASP A 226 2.26 1.38 7.87
N SER A 227 2.75 2.60 7.68
CA SER A 227 2.96 3.19 6.36
C SER A 227 4.08 2.52 5.55
N ASN A 228 4.92 1.71 6.18
CA ASN A 228 6.06 1.04 5.56
C ASN A 228 5.82 -0.46 5.31
N PHE A 229 4.59 -0.92 5.52
CA PHE A 229 4.25 -2.35 5.47
C PHE A 229 4.64 -3.00 4.13
N LEU A 230 4.41 -2.32 3.00
CA LEU A 230 4.82 -2.80 1.69
C LEU A 230 6.34 -2.84 1.53
N LEU A 231 7.07 -1.82 2.01
CA LEU A 231 8.53 -1.76 1.92
C LEU A 231 9.19 -2.91 2.70
N LYS A 232 8.65 -3.25 3.87
CA LYS A 232 9.08 -4.42 4.64
C LYS A 232 8.92 -5.71 3.85
N GLY A 233 7.80 -5.90 3.16
CA GLY A 233 7.54 -7.06 2.32
C GLY A 233 8.53 -7.20 1.18
N LEU A 234 8.92 -6.09 0.55
CA LEU A 234 9.98 -6.08 -0.46
C LEU A 234 11.32 -6.54 0.10
N ASN A 235 11.71 -6.04 1.28
CA ASN A 235 12.93 -6.47 1.95
C ASN A 235 12.88 -7.96 2.32
N TYR A 236 11.75 -8.45 2.85
CA TYR A 236 11.57 -9.87 3.19
C TYR A 236 11.68 -10.80 1.96
N LEU A 237 11.19 -10.38 0.80
CA LEU A 237 11.37 -11.16 -0.44
C LEU A 237 12.83 -11.34 -0.83
N VAL A 238 13.66 -10.33 -0.56
CA VAL A 238 15.12 -10.41 -0.77
C VAL A 238 15.75 -11.44 0.14
N GLU A 239 15.32 -11.52 1.39
CA GLU A 239 15.83 -12.48 2.38
C GLU A 239 15.33 -13.90 2.07
N PHE A 240 14.07 -14.06 1.75
CA PHE A 240 13.43 -15.35 1.44
C PHE A 240 14.09 -16.09 0.27
N LYS A 241 14.52 -15.39 -0.76
CA LYS A 241 15.22 -15.99 -1.91
C LYS A 241 16.64 -16.49 -1.61
N ARG A 242 17.16 -16.22 -0.41
CA ARG A 242 18.50 -16.64 0.02
C ARG A 242 18.51 -17.90 0.85
N THR A 243 17.35 -18.27 1.38
CA THR A 243 17.13 -19.53 2.09
C THR A 243 16.71 -20.63 1.13
#